data_d7d8d816bf591171d9fd0963dc3bd503
#
_entry.id   d7d8d816bf591171d9fd0963dc3bd503
#
_cell.length_a   1.000
_cell.length_b   1.000
_cell.length_c   1.000
_cell.angle_alpha   90.00
_cell.angle_beta   90.00
_cell.angle_gamma   90.00
#
_symmetry.space_group_name_H-M   'P 1'
#
loop_
_entity.id
_entity.type
_entity.pdbx_description
1 polymer ?
#
loop_
_entity_poly.entity_id
_entity_poly.type
_entity_poly.pdbx_seq_one_letter_code
_entity_poly.pdbx_strand_id
1 'polypeptide(L)'
;MGTSSIYKGPKKTILLPDDYSEDNDLNDVSNFPSDEEANEQPQEKPYVTWQSAKSGVTKSVGSESRAVRHAMSSYTKALGGHRNAAKQSVQARKTTASIISFFSGTPSEVKHRLESEGISFEGKTTIEIFFEIRDLLAPIPNTLENSYVNKAVTDTISELLEDANLEAEQIVNLLNQTLLEKLVCGTVKNYIYQKFISQVTAGTLKKDNSITDIHRFEKNAKSWIESIVNSVIPKMLHNGANPRNIDNKVKAIYEGCYKIMENFK
;
A
#
# COMPACT_ATOMS: atom_id res chain seq x y z
N MET A 1 2.54 -45.27 26.42
CA MET A 1 3.81 -45.11 25.68
C MET A 1 3.44 -44.54 24.30
N GLY A 2 3.65 -43.26 24.10
CA GLY A 2 3.36 -42.59 22.84
C GLY A 2 4.64 -42.47 22.00
N THR A 3 4.69 -43.16 20.88
CA THR A 3 5.78 -43.05 19.91
C THR A 3 5.55 -41.81 19.06
N SER A 4 6.26 -40.75 19.34
CA SER A 4 6.37 -39.60 18.42
C SER A 4 7.27 -40.03 17.27
N SER A 5 6.67 -40.36 16.11
CA SER A 5 7.42 -40.53 14.88
C SER A 5 7.84 -39.13 14.39
N ILE A 6 9.14 -38.83 14.46
CA ILE A 6 9.72 -37.67 13.82
C ILE A 6 9.63 -37.92 12.32
N TYR A 7 8.68 -37.27 11.65
CA TYR A 7 8.59 -37.27 10.20
C TYR A 7 9.80 -36.53 9.63
N LYS A 8 10.76 -37.27 9.14
CA LYS A 8 11.85 -36.75 8.33
C LYS A 8 11.33 -36.69 6.89
N GLY A 9 10.93 -35.53 6.45
CA GLY A 9 10.53 -35.30 5.05
C GLY A 9 11.60 -35.76 4.05
N PRO A 10 11.23 -35.95 2.77
CA PRO A 10 12.17 -36.39 1.75
C PRO A 10 13.36 -35.40 1.67
N LYS A 11 14.57 -35.95 1.63
CA LYS A 11 15.83 -35.19 1.56
C LYS A 11 16.04 -34.45 0.22
N LYS A 12 15.19 -34.66 -0.78
CA LYS A 12 15.16 -33.93 -2.03
C LYS A 12 13.75 -33.44 -2.28
N THR A 13 13.57 -32.13 -2.36
CA THR A 13 12.33 -31.51 -2.78
C THR A 13 12.29 -31.54 -4.31
N ILE A 14 11.27 -32.19 -4.88
CA ILE A 14 11.01 -32.30 -6.34
C ILE A 14 10.87 -30.92 -7.03
N LEU A 15 10.84 -29.84 -6.26
CA LEU A 15 10.63 -28.46 -6.72
C LEU A 15 11.92 -27.65 -6.87
N LEU A 16 13.09 -28.17 -6.52
CA LEU A 16 14.38 -27.50 -6.71
C LEU A 16 15.12 -28.16 -7.87
N PRO A 17 15.73 -27.36 -8.77
CA PRO A 17 16.63 -27.88 -9.81
C PRO A 17 17.74 -28.74 -9.23
N ASP A 18 18.23 -29.76 -9.96
CA ASP A 18 19.27 -30.68 -9.48
C ASP A 18 20.64 -30.01 -9.26
N ASP A 19 20.81 -28.78 -9.74
CA ASP A 19 21.99 -27.91 -9.61
C ASP A 19 21.87 -26.86 -8.50
N TYR A 20 20.79 -26.87 -7.72
CA TYR A 20 20.62 -25.94 -6.58
C TYR A 20 21.56 -26.35 -5.42
N SER A 21 22.55 -25.53 -5.13
CA SER A 21 23.39 -25.62 -3.92
C SER A 21 23.11 -24.40 -3.03
N GLU A 22 22.85 -24.64 -1.75
CA GLU A 22 22.60 -23.57 -0.74
C GLU A 22 23.79 -22.61 -0.56
N ASP A 23 24.97 -22.96 -1.08
CA ASP A 23 26.20 -22.18 -0.92
C ASP A 23 26.41 -21.10 -1.99
N ASN A 24 25.54 -21.01 -3.04
CA ASN A 24 25.73 -20.05 -4.11
C ASN A 24 25.07 -18.68 -3.90
N ASP A 25 24.23 -18.51 -2.87
CA ASP A 25 23.51 -17.24 -2.64
C ASP A 25 24.28 -16.22 -1.80
N LEU A 26 25.52 -16.50 -1.38
CA LEU A 26 26.27 -15.58 -0.50
C LEU A 26 27.41 -14.81 -1.19
N ASN A 27 27.69 -15.04 -2.47
CA ASN A 27 28.89 -14.47 -3.11
C ASN A 27 28.67 -13.48 -4.26
N ASP A 28 27.44 -13.05 -4.55
CA ASP A 28 27.21 -12.08 -5.64
C ASP A 28 26.76 -10.68 -5.12
N VAL A 29 27.37 -10.23 -4.02
CA VAL A 29 27.20 -8.86 -3.50
C VAL A 29 28.55 -8.15 -3.40
N SER A 30 29.30 -8.14 -4.49
CA SER A 30 30.53 -7.33 -4.57
C SER A 30 30.58 -6.56 -5.88
N ASN A 31 29.76 -5.53 -6.03
CA ASN A 31 30.02 -4.36 -6.89
C ASN A 31 28.89 -3.33 -6.75
N PHE A 32 28.85 -2.63 -5.61
CA PHE A 32 28.22 -1.30 -5.53
C PHE A 32 29.27 -0.30 -5.01
N PRO A 33 29.36 0.90 -5.59
CA PRO A 33 30.33 1.90 -5.15
C PRO A 33 30.05 2.30 -3.70
N SER A 34 31.10 2.34 -2.92
CA SER A 34 31.15 2.77 -1.54
C SER A 34 30.89 4.28 -1.46
N ASP A 35 29.69 4.65 -1.05
CA ASP A 35 29.48 5.98 -0.47
C ASP A 35 29.76 5.88 1.04
N GLU A 36 30.75 6.62 1.47
CA GLU A 36 31.11 6.81 2.88
C GLU A 36 29.95 7.48 3.61
N GLU A 37 29.13 6.72 4.31
CA GLU A 37 28.24 7.24 5.33
C GLU A 37 28.52 6.59 6.68
N ALA A 38 28.94 7.47 7.57
CA ALA A 38 28.98 7.43 9.03
C ALA A 38 28.60 6.09 9.71
N ASN A 39 29.59 5.62 10.45
CA ASN A 39 29.61 4.51 11.38
C ASN A 39 28.62 4.73 12.56
N GLU A 40 27.32 4.60 12.32
CA GLU A 40 26.34 4.37 13.39
C GLU A 40 26.17 2.86 13.56
N GLN A 41 26.68 2.34 14.67
CA GLN A 41 26.43 0.96 15.09
C GLN A 41 24.91 0.72 15.09
N PRO A 42 24.40 -0.34 14.44
CA PRO A 42 22.96 -0.64 14.45
C PRO A 42 22.57 -1.01 15.90
N GLN A 43 21.90 -0.13 16.60
CA GLN A 43 21.16 -0.53 17.79
C GLN A 43 20.16 -1.59 17.34
N GLU A 44 20.30 -2.82 17.79
CA GLU A 44 19.35 -3.91 17.56
C GLU A 44 17.98 -3.48 18.08
N LYS A 45 17.13 -2.96 17.19
CA LYS A 45 15.73 -2.70 17.52
C LYS A 45 15.09 -4.03 17.85
N PRO A 46 14.32 -4.13 18.94
CA PRO A 46 13.68 -5.40 19.32
C PRO A 46 12.86 -5.94 18.15
N TYR A 47 13.20 -7.15 17.72
CA TYR A 47 12.58 -7.82 16.59
C TYR A 47 11.12 -8.14 16.91
N VAL A 48 10.18 -7.52 16.20
CA VAL A 48 8.75 -7.79 16.33
C VAL A 48 8.37 -8.91 15.36
N THR A 49 7.95 -10.05 15.90
CA THR A 49 7.54 -11.19 15.08
C THR A 49 6.14 -11.00 14.48
N TRP A 50 5.85 -11.70 13.38
CA TRP A 50 4.50 -11.79 12.82
C TRP A 50 3.46 -12.30 13.81
N GLN A 51 3.83 -13.24 14.68
CA GLN A 51 2.95 -13.73 15.74
C GLN A 51 2.59 -12.62 16.72
N SER A 52 3.55 -11.77 17.09
CA SER A 52 3.31 -10.61 17.95
C SER A 52 2.38 -9.60 17.30
N ALA A 53 2.59 -9.29 16.00
CA ALA A 53 1.71 -8.40 15.24
C ALA A 53 0.27 -8.94 15.18
N LYS A 54 0.08 -10.21 14.86
CA LYS A 54 -1.24 -10.86 14.82
C LYS A 54 -1.90 -10.90 16.21
N SER A 55 -1.15 -11.20 17.27
CA SER A 55 -1.65 -11.14 18.65
C SER A 55 -2.10 -9.73 19.04
N GLY A 56 -1.35 -8.69 18.60
CA GLY A 56 -1.75 -7.29 18.76
C GLY A 56 -3.10 -6.98 18.11
N VAL A 57 -3.33 -7.48 16.90
CA VAL A 57 -4.63 -7.32 16.20
C VAL A 57 -5.75 -8.02 16.96
N THR A 58 -5.56 -9.29 17.36
CA THR A 58 -6.57 -10.03 18.15
C THR A 58 -6.98 -9.27 19.42
N LYS A 59 -6.02 -8.66 20.11
CA LYS A 59 -6.27 -7.88 21.33
C LYS A 59 -6.89 -6.51 21.06
N SER A 60 -6.76 -5.97 19.86
CA SER A 60 -7.27 -4.65 19.51
C SER A 60 -8.72 -4.69 19.00
N VAL A 61 -9.22 -5.86 18.58
CA VAL A 61 -10.65 -6.03 18.23
C VAL A 61 -11.48 -5.89 19.51
N GLY A 62 -12.48 -5.01 19.47
CA GLY A 62 -13.29 -4.64 20.64
C GLY A 62 -12.64 -3.61 21.58
N SER A 63 -11.39 -3.20 21.28
CA SER A 63 -10.66 -2.22 22.08
C SER A 63 -10.74 -0.80 21.49
N GLU A 64 -10.17 0.17 22.21
CA GLU A 64 -10.08 1.56 21.77
C GLU A 64 -9.15 1.75 20.56
N SER A 65 -9.29 2.88 19.86
CA SER A 65 -8.51 3.23 18.66
C SER A 65 -6.98 3.21 18.88
N ARG A 66 -6.53 3.49 20.12
CA ARG A 66 -5.09 3.41 20.48
C ARG A 66 -4.54 1.98 20.33
N ALA A 67 -5.30 0.97 20.71
CA ALA A 67 -4.88 -0.44 20.58
C ALA A 67 -4.72 -0.83 19.10
N VAL A 68 -5.61 -0.33 18.23
CA VAL A 68 -5.51 -0.53 16.78
C VAL A 68 -4.23 0.09 16.22
N ARG A 69 -3.87 1.30 16.65
CA ARG A 69 -2.63 1.99 16.24
C ARG A 69 -1.39 1.21 16.68
N HIS A 70 -1.37 0.67 17.90
CA HIS A 70 -0.28 -0.20 18.38
C HIS A 70 -0.17 -1.50 17.55
N ALA A 71 -1.31 -2.10 17.18
CA ALA A 71 -1.32 -3.29 16.31
C ALA A 71 -0.70 -2.98 14.93
N MET A 72 -1.04 -1.84 14.34
CA MET A 72 -0.48 -1.39 13.06
C MET A 72 1.00 -1.00 13.16
N SER A 73 1.43 -0.42 14.29
CA SER A 73 2.87 -0.19 14.55
C SER A 73 3.64 -1.52 14.62
N SER A 74 3.10 -2.50 15.33
CA SER A 74 3.69 -3.85 15.42
C SER A 74 3.73 -4.54 14.06
N TYR A 75 2.69 -4.38 13.24
CA TYR A 75 2.65 -4.88 11.88
C TYR A 75 3.76 -4.27 11.01
N THR A 76 3.95 -2.94 11.05
CA THR A 76 4.99 -2.27 10.27
C THR A 76 6.39 -2.73 10.70
N LYS A 77 6.61 -2.94 12.00
CA LYS A 77 7.86 -3.51 12.53
C LYS A 77 8.08 -4.96 12.07
N ALA A 78 7.00 -5.77 12.02
CA ALA A 78 7.07 -7.15 11.53
C ALA A 78 7.34 -7.24 10.01
N LEU A 79 7.03 -6.20 9.23
CA LEU A 79 7.45 -6.05 7.83
C LEU A 79 8.95 -5.74 7.68
N GLY A 80 9.69 -5.58 8.76
CA GLY A 80 11.09 -5.16 8.77
C GLY A 80 11.26 -3.63 8.82
N GLY A 81 10.25 -2.91 9.33
CA GLY A 81 10.23 -1.47 9.49
C GLY A 81 9.77 -0.71 8.22
N HIS A 82 9.66 0.61 8.36
CA HIS A 82 9.04 1.48 7.34
C HIS A 82 9.72 1.42 5.96
N ARG A 83 11.07 1.35 5.92
CA ARG A 83 11.81 1.30 4.65
C ARG A 83 11.52 -0.01 3.91
N ASN A 84 11.51 -1.14 4.63
CA ASN A 84 11.24 -2.44 4.04
C ASN A 84 9.77 -2.58 3.62
N ALA A 85 8.84 -2.08 4.45
CA ALA A 85 7.42 -2.03 4.11
C ALA A 85 7.18 -1.24 2.80
N ALA A 86 7.82 -0.07 2.64
CA ALA A 86 7.77 0.72 1.41
C ALA A 86 8.46 0.00 0.23
N LYS A 87 9.58 -0.69 0.46
CA LYS A 87 10.28 -1.47 -0.56
C LYS A 87 9.40 -2.61 -1.08
N GLN A 88 8.66 -3.29 -0.22
CA GLN A 88 7.72 -4.35 -0.59
C GLN A 88 6.48 -3.87 -1.34
N SER A 89 6.17 -2.57 -1.33
CA SER A 89 5.00 -1.98 -1.99
C SER A 89 5.28 -1.60 -3.45
N VAL A 90 5.93 -2.50 -4.21
CA VAL A 90 6.44 -2.21 -5.57
C VAL A 90 5.32 -1.80 -6.52
N GLN A 91 4.27 -2.62 -6.62
CA GLN A 91 3.18 -2.38 -7.56
C GLN A 91 2.35 -1.16 -7.16
N ALA A 92 2.10 -0.99 -5.87
CA ALA A 92 1.40 0.19 -5.38
C ALA A 92 2.16 1.49 -5.68
N ARG A 93 3.49 1.48 -5.55
CA ARG A 93 4.32 2.63 -5.94
C ARG A 93 4.27 2.90 -7.44
N LYS A 94 4.31 1.86 -8.28
CA LYS A 94 4.16 2.00 -9.75
C LYS A 94 2.82 2.63 -10.10
N THR A 95 1.73 2.11 -9.56
CA THR A 95 0.38 2.67 -9.80
C THR A 95 0.27 4.11 -9.30
N THR A 96 0.80 4.43 -8.12
CA THR A 96 0.82 5.81 -7.61
C THR A 96 1.65 6.73 -8.51
N ALA A 97 2.78 6.27 -9.04
CA ALA A 97 3.59 7.02 -9.99
C ALA A 97 2.83 7.27 -11.30
N SER A 98 2.10 6.28 -11.81
CA SER A 98 1.21 6.45 -12.97
C SER A 98 0.11 7.47 -12.71
N ILE A 99 -0.56 7.43 -11.56
CA ILE A 99 -1.55 8.44 -11.17
C ILE A 99 -0.94 9.85 -11.21
N ILE A 100 0.22 10.04 -10.59
CA ILE A 100 0.90 11.34 -10.59
C ILE A 100 1.26 11.76 -12.02
N SER A 101 1.76 10.85 -12.85
CA SER A 101 2.12 11.15 -14.23
C SER A 101 0.90 11.56 -15.08
N PHE A 102 -0.21 10.83 -14.97
CA PHE A 102 -1.42 11.12 -15.76
C PHE A 102 -2.13 12.40 -15.32
N PHE A 103 -2.21 12.65 -14.02
CA PHE A 103 -3.04 13.72 -13.46
C PHE A 103 -2.27 14.99 -13.05
N SER A 104 -0.94 15.05 -13.29
CA SER A 104 -0.18 16.29 -13.08
C SER A 104 -0.35 17.26 -14.24
N GLY A 105 -0.47 18.56 -13.94
CA GLY A 105 -0.56 19.62 -14.93
C GLY A 105 -1.92 20.29 -14.97
N THR A 106 -2.21 20.97 -16.09
CA THR A 106 -3.48 21.65 -16.31
C THR A 106 -4.60 20.67 -16.67
N PRO A 107 -5.86 20.99 -16.41
CA PRO A 107 -6.99 20.14 -16.82
C PRO A 107 -6.99 19.74 -18.30
N SER A 108 -6.58 20.65 -19.18
CA SER A 108 -6.49 20.37 -20.62
C SER A 108 -5.39 19.36 -20.95
N GLU A 109 -4.23 19.44 -20.29
CA GLU A 109 -3.13 18.48 -20.46
C GLU A 109 -3.51 17.10 -19.93
N VAL A 110 -4.20 17.05 -18.78
CA VAL A 110 -4.70 15.79 -18.20
C VAL A 110 -5.72 15.16 -19.14
N LYS A 111 -6.70 15.93 -19.62
CA LYS A 111 -7.68 15.47 -20.62
C LYS A 111 -7.02 14.88 -21.85
N HIS A 112 -6.06 15.61 -22.45
CA HIS A 112 -5.34 15.14 -23.65
C HIS A 112 -4.61 13.82 -23.41
N ARG A 113 -3.95 13.65 -22.24
CA ARG A 113 -3.28 12.38 -21.90
C ARG A 113 -4.27 11.23 -21.76
N LEU A 114 -5.43 11.46 -21.13
CA LEU A 114 -6.47 10.44 -20.99
C LEU A 114 -7.07 10.06 -22.35
N GLU A 115 -7.29 11.06 -23.24
CA GLU A 115 -7.73 10.83 -24.61
C GLU A 115 -6.70 10.04 -25.44
N SER A 116 -5.39 10.27 -25.24
CA SER A 116 -4.34 9.50 -25.90
C SER A 116 -4.28 8.03 -25.47
N GLU A 117 -4.78 7.71 -24.29
CA GLU A 117 -4.96 6.35 -23.78
C GLU A 117 -6.33 5.74 -24.16
N GLY A 118 -7.12 6.43 -24.99
CA GLY A 118 -8.40 5.95 -25.51
C GLY A 118 -9.62 6.27 -24.65
N ILE A 119 -9.48 7.10 -23.61
CA ILE A 119 -10.60 7.54 -22.77
C ILE A 119 -11.29 8.71 -23.46
N SER A 120 -12.47 8.48 -24.03
CA SER A 120 -13.29 9.54 -24.62
C SER A 120 -14.18 10.21 -23.58
N PHE A 121 -14.27 11.54 -23.65
CA PHE A 121 -15.16 12.32 -22.78
C PHE A 121 -16.50 12.62 -23.46
N GLU A 122 -16.58 12.49 -24.80
CA GLU A 122 -17.77 12.82 -25.57
C GLU A 122 -18.85 11.75 -25.42
N GLY A 123 -20.04 12.18 -25.07
CA GLY A 123 -21.22 11.31 -24.93
C GLY A 123 -21.22 10.37 -23.72
N LYS A 124 -20.23 10.48 -22.84
CA LYS A 124 -20.11 9.63 -21.62
C LYS A 124 -20.49 10.38 -20.36
N THR A 125 -21.05 9.65 -19.43
CA THR A 125 -21.29 10.13 -18.07
C THR A 125 -19.99 10.18 -17.26
N THR A 126 -19.96 10.98 -16.21
CA THR A 126 -18.84 11.02 -15.25
C THR A 126 -18.48 9.64 -14.71
N ILE A 127 -19.49 8.82 -14.41
CA ILE A 127 -19.32 7.47 -13.88
C ILE A 127 -18.58 6.58 -14.90
N GLU A 128 -18.96 6.62 -16.16
CA GLU A 128 -18.31 5.84 -17.22
C GLU A 128 -16.86 6.25 -17.41
N ILE A 129 -16.56 7.54 -17.37
CA ILE A 129 -15.19 8.07 -17.49
C ILE A 129 -14.33 7.60 -16.28
N PHE A 130 -14.85 7.67 -15.06
CA PHE A 130 -14.12 7.18 -13.88
C PHE A 130 -13.90 5.67 -13.90
N PHE A 131 -14.81 4.88 -14.46
CA PHE A 131 -14.58 3.45 -14.65
C PHE A 131 -13.48 3.17 -15.67
N GLU A 132 -13.39 3.93 -16.76
CA GLU A 132 -12.28 3.81 -17.71
C GLU A 132 -10.95 4.24 -17.10
N ILE A 133 -10.94 5.31 -16.31
CA ILE A 133 -9.77 5.73 -15.53
C ILE A 133 -9.35 4.62 -14.55
N ARG A 134 -10.30 3.98 -13.87
CA ARG A 134 -10.00 2.82 -13.01
C ARG A 134 -9.33 1.70 -13.80
N ASP A 135 -9.86 1.35 -14.96
CA ASP A 135 -9.35 0.26 -15.79
C ASP A 135 -7.95 0.57 -16.35
N LEU A 136 -7.67 1.84 -16.63
CA LEU A 136 -6.34 2.33 -17.01
C LEU A 136 -5.33 2.22 -15.87
N LEU A 137 -5.73 2.56 -14.64
CA LEU A 137 -4.83 2.67 -13.50
C LEU A 137 -4.67 1.37 -12.71
N ALA A 138 -5.73 0.54 -12.66
CA ALA A 138 -5.75 -0.67 -11.85
C ALA A 138 -5.01 -1.82 -12.55
N PRO A 139 -4.00 -2.44 -11.91
CA PRO A 139 -3.32 -3.58 -12.49
C PRO A 139 -4.24 -4.81 -12.55
N ILE A 140 -3.99 -5.69 -13.51
CA ILE A 140 -4.68 -6.99 -13.57
C ILE A 140 -4.33 -7.78 -12.30
N PRO A 141 -5.32 -8.32 -11.55
CA PRO A 141 -5.11 -8.95 -10.26
C PRO A 141 -4.56 -10.39 -10.39
N ASN A 142 -3.40 -10.54 -11.05
CA ASN A 142 -2.72 -11.82 -11.27
C ASN A 142 -1.76 -12.23 -10.14
N THR A 143 -1.49 -11.33 -9.20
CA THR A 143 -0.73 -11.58 -7.98
C THR A 143 -1.48 -11.01 -6.78
N LEU A 144 -1.11 -11.45 -5.56
CA LEU A 144 -1.71 -10.94 -4.33
C LEU A 144 -1.48 -9.43 -4.17
N GLU A 145 -0.28 -8.95 -4.50
CA GLU A 145 0.05 -7.52 -4.48
C GLU A 145 -0.80 -6.73 -5.49
N ASN A 146 -0.93 -7.24 -6.72
CA ASN A 146 -1.79 -6.63 -7.74
C ASN A 146 -3.26 -6.61 -7.32
N SER A 147 -3.74 -7.63 -6.61
CA SER A 147 -5.11 -7.67 -6.08
C SER A 147 -5.34 -6.58 -5.04
N TYR A 148 -4.37 -6.33 -4.15
CA TYR A 148 -4.46 -5.22 -3.19
C TYR A 148 -4.51 -3.87 -3.89
N VAL A 149 -3.67 -3.67 -4.90
CA VAL A 149 -3.62 -2.40 -5.66
C VAL A 149 -4.87 -2.21 -6.50
N ASN A 150 -5.34 -3.25 -7.20
CA ASN A 150 -6.58 -3.19 -7.97
C ASN A 150 -7.76 -2.78 -7.08
N LYS A 151 -7.90 -3.45 -5.93
CA LYS A 151 -8.94 -3.12 -4.97
C LYS A 151 -8.78 -1.69 -4.43
N ALA A 152 -7.56 -1.26 -4.14
CA ALA A 152 -7.30 0.09 -3.62
C ALA A 152 -7.70 1.18 -4.64
N VAL A 153 -7.38 1.01 -5.92
CA VAL A 153 -7.81 1.93 -6.99
C VAL A 153 -9.33 1.92 -7.13
N THR A 154 -9.94 0.73 -7.15
CA THR A 154 -11.40 0.57 -7.26
C THR A 154 -12.13 1.26 -6.10
N ASP A 155 -11.69 1.00 -4.85
CA ASP A 155 -12.28 1.63 -3.66
C ASP A 155 -12.11 3.16 -3.70
N THR A 156 -10.96 3.65 -4.18
CA THR A 156 -10.71 5.09 -4.32
C THR A 156 -11.63 5.75 -5.33
N ILE A 157 -11.82 5.13 -6.49
CA ILE A 157 -12.76 5.65 -7.51
C ILE A 157 -14.21 5.63 -6.99
N SER A 158 -14.61 4.55 -6.29
CA SER A 158 -15.95 4.47 -5.69
C SER A 158 -16.18 5.57 -4.65
N GLU A 159 -15.20 5.81 -3.76
CA GLU A 159 -15.28 6.89 -2.76
C GLU A 159 -15.37 8.27 -3.42
N LEU A 160 -14.65 8.50 -4.53
CA LEU A 160 -14.73 9.75 -5.29
C LEU A 160 -16.10 9.95 -5.93
N LEU A 161 -16.72 8.90 -6.44
CA LEU A 161 -18.06 8.96 -7.04
C LEU A 161 -19.15 9.17 -6.00
N GLU A 162 -19.00 8.64 -4.77
CA GLU A 162 -19.93 8.86 -3.66
C GLU A 162 -19.89 10.31 -3.16
N ASP A 163 -18.68 10.91 -3.10
CA ASP A 163 -18.48 12.30 -2.65
C ASP A 163 -18.99 13.34 -3.66
N ALA A 164 -19.18 12.95 -4.90
CA ALA A 164 -19.38 13.88 -5.99
C ALA A 164 -20.80 13.75 -6.56
N ASN A 165 -21.64 14.77 -6.32
CA ASN A 165 -22.81 15.08 -7.17
C ASN A 165 -22.30 15.58 -8.55
N LEU A 166 -21.68 14.69 -9.35
CA LEU A 166 -20.96 15.09 -10.55
C LEU A 166 -21.85 14.99 -11.78
N GLU A 167 -22.20 16.15 -12.34
CA GLU A 167 -22.73 16.23 -13.70
C GLU A 167 -21.58 16.08 -14.72
N ALA A 168 -21.82 15.43 -15.86
CA ALA A 168 -20.79 15.07 -16.85
C ALA A 168 -19.99 16.28 -17.36
N GLU A 169 -20.60 17.45 -17.48
CA GLU A 169 -19.96 18.69 -17.93
C GLU A 169 -18.89 19.23 -16.97
N GLN A 170 -18.91 18.79 -15.71
CA GLN A 170 -17.99 19.28 -14.68
C GLN A 170 -16.68 18.46 -14.60
N ILE A 171 -16.63 17.27 -15.21
CA ILE A 171 -15.48 16.36 -15.05
C ILE A 171 -14.16 16.98 -15.51
N VAL A 172 -14.16 17.73 -16.62
CA VAL A 172 -12.94 18.37 -17.13
C VAL A 172 -12.40 19.40 -16.13
N ASN A 173 -13.28 20.14 -15.47
CA ASN A 173 -12.91 21.10 -14.44
C ASN A 173 -12.38 20.41 -13.16
N LEU A 174 -12.76 19.16 -12.96
CA LEU A 174 -12.29 18.32 -11.84
C LEU A 174 -10.92 17.71 -12.09
N LEU A 175 -10.43 17.65 -13.35
CA LEU A 175 -9.09 17.14 -13.69
C LEU A 175 -7.99 18.12 -13.21
N ASN A 176 -8.00 18.47 -11.95
CA ASN A 176 -7.14 19.47 -11.33
C ASN A 176 -6.29 18.83 -10.22
N GLN A 177 -5.45 19.66 -9.58
CA GLN A 177 -4.59 19.24 -8.48
C GLN A 177 -5.36 18.60 -7.32
N THR A 178 -6.58 19.04 -7.04
CA THR A 178 -7.42 18.47 -5.97
C THR A 178 -7.81 17.03 -6.28
N LEU A 179 -8.15 16.71 -7.52
CA LEU A 179 -8.42 15.33 -7.94
C LEU A 179 -7.17 14.46 -7.85
N LEU A 180 -6.02 14.98 -8.31
CA LEU A 180 -4.74 14.29 -8.17
C LEU A 180 -4.47 13.92 -6.71
N GLU A 181 -4.63 14.88 -5.78
CA GLU A 181 -4.44 14.63 -4.35
C GLU A 181 -5.41 13.57 -3.82
N LYS A 182 -6.70 13.67 -4.16
CA LYS A 182 -7.70 12.68 -3.76
C LYS A 182 -7.38 11.28 -4.30
N LEU A 183 -6.97 11.17 -5.57
CA LEU A 183 -6.57 9.89 -6.17
C LEU A 183 -5.35 9.28 -5.49
N VAL A 184 -4.30 10.07 -5.25
CA VAL A 184 -3.07 9.59 -4.60
C VAL A 184 -3.35 9.25 -3.13
N CYS A 185 -4.02 10.12 -2.37
CA CYS A 185 -4.36 9.88 -0.97
C CYS A 185 -5.25 8.64 -0.82
N GLY A 186 -6.29 8.52 -1.64
CA GLY A 186 -7.21 7.38 -1.62
C GLY A 186 -6.51 6.07 -1.96
N THR A 187 -5.72 6.05 -3.03
CA THR A 187 -5.01 4.83 -3.46
C THR A 187 -4.00 4.37 -2.40
N VAL A 188 -3.19 5.27 -1.85
CA VAL A 188 -2.22 4.93 -0.79
C VAL A 188 -2.93 4.47 0.48
N LYS A 189 -3.99 5.19 0.91
CA LYS A 189 -4.83 4.82 2.07
C LYS A 189 -5.41 3.42 1.91
N ASN A 190 -6.10 3.19 0.81
CA ASN A 190 -6.81 1.94 0.56
C ASN A 190 -5.83 0.78 0.38
N TYR A 191 -4.68 0.99 -0.28
CA TYR A 191 -3.65 -0.03 -0.41
C TYR A 191 -3.05 -0.45 0.94
N ILE A 192 -2.62 0.50 1.77
CA ILE A 192 -2.05 0.20 3.11
C ILE A 192 -3.10 -0.55 3.95
N TYR A 193 -4.36 -0.11 3.89
CA TYR A 193 -5.47 -0.76 4.59
C TYR A 193 -5.70 -2.19 4.10
N GLN A 194 -5.83 -2.41 2.80
CA GLN A 194 -6.08 -3.75 2.21
C GLN A 194 -4.94 -4.72 2.55
N LYS A 195 -3.69 -4.27 2.41
CA LYS A 195 -2.52 -5.08 2.74
C LYS A 195 -2.49 -5.43 4.22
N PHE A 196 -2.72 -4.46 5.11
CA PHE A 196 -2.78 -4.68 6.56
C PHE A 196 -3.88 -5.70 6.91
N ILE A 197 -5.12 -5.43 6.51
CA ILE A 197 -6.24 -6.31 6.84
C ILE A 197 -6.00 -7.73 6.31
N SER A 198 -5.64 -7.89 5.04
CA SER A 198 -5.45 -9.21 4.44
C SER A 198 -4.34 -10.03 5.11
N GLN A 199 -3.24 -9.40 5.52
CA GLN A 199 -2.10 -10.10 6.09
C GLN A 199 -2.25 -10.42 7.59
N VAL A 200 -2.98 -9.60 8.33
CA VAL A 200 -3.06 -9.78 9.79
C VAL A 200 -4.39 -10.34 10.27
N THR A 201 -5.50 -10.17 9.53
CA THR A 201 -6.80 -10.70 9.97
C THR A 201 -6.99 -12.16 9.56
N ALA A 202 -6.25 -12.66 8.57
CA ALA A 202 -6.30 -14.06 8.18
C ALA A 202 -5.94 -14.97 9.36
N GLY A 203 -6.94 -15.66 9.91
CA GLY A 203 -6.81 -16.56 11.05
C GLY A 203 -6.68 -15.89 12.43
N THR A 204 -6.79 -14.55 12.52
CA THR A 204 -6.71 -13.84 13.80
C THR A 204 -8.07 -13.41 14.36
N LEU A 205 -9.04 -13.17 13.48
CA LEU A 205 -10.41 -12.88 13.91
C LEU A 205 -11.04 -14.18 14.44
N LYS A 206 -11.36 -14.19 15.72
CA LYS A 206 -12.03 -15.31 16.37
C LYS A 206 -13.50 -15.33 15.96
N LYS A 207 -14.09 -16.54 15.92
CA LYS A 207 -15.54 -16.70 15.67
C LYS A 207 -16.40 -15.97 16.72
N ASP A 208 -15.85 -15.71 17.88
CA ASP A 208 -16.55 -15.07 19.02
C ASP A 208 -16.50 -13.54 18.96
N ASN A 209 -15.75 -12.94 18.03
CA ASN A 209 -15.75 -11.48 17.87
C ASN A 209 -17.09 -11.01 17.32
N SER A 210 -17.69 -10.00 17.94
CA SER A 210 -18.92 -9.41 17.41
C SER A 210 -18.63 -8.69 16.08
N ILE A 211 -19.61 -8.73 15.17
CA ILE A 211 -19.54 -8.01 13.89
C ILE A 211 -19.29 -6.50 14.15
N THR A 212 -19.94 -5.95 15.19
CA THR A 212 -19.76 -4.55 15.59
C THR A 212 -18.32 -4.22 15.98
N ASP A 213 -17.64 -5.12 16.70
CA ASP A 213 -16.26 -4.90 17.12
C ASP A 213 -15.29 -5.00 15.93
N ILE A 214 -15.55 -5.90 15.00
CA ILE A 214 -14.80 -6.01 13.75
C ILE A 214 -14.93 -4.72 12.94
N HIS A 215 -16.16 -4.24 12.71
CA HIS A 215 -16.39 -2.99 11.98
C HIS A 215 -15.75 -1.78 12.67
N ARG A 216 -15.79 -1.73 14.02
CA ARG A 216 -15.13 -0.66 14.80
C ARG A 216 -13.61 -0.71 14.59
N PHE A 217 -13.02 -1.90 14.63
CA PHE A 217 -11.59 -2.10 14.37
C PHE A 217 -11.20 -1.62 12.98
N GLU A 218 -11.92 -2.07 11.95
CA GLU A 218 -11.69 -1.68 10.55
C GLU A 218 -11.83 -0.16 10.35
N LYS A 219 -12.88 0.44 10.88
CA LYS A 219 -13.09 1.88 10.84
C LYS A 219 -11.96 2.65 11.51
N ASN A 220 -11.52 2.22 12.69
CA ASN A 220 -10.41 2.85 13.41
C ASN A 220 -9.09 2.72 12.64
N ALA A 221 -8.81 1.57 12.02
CA ALA A 221 -7.64 1.36 11.20
C ALA A 221 -7.65 2.27 9.96
N LYS A 222 -8.76 2.29 9.22
CA LYS A 222 -8.92 3.11 8.01
C LYS A 222 -8.80 4.60 8.32
N SER A 223 -9.46 5.08 9.37
CA SER A 223 -9.40 6.49 9.80
C SER A 223 -8.00 6.92 10.23
N TRP A 224 -7.25 6.04 10.90
CA TRP A 224 -5.88 6.38 11.28
C TRP A 224 -4.94 6.42 10.08
N ILE A 225 -5.03 5.46 9.16
CA ILE A 225 -4.26 5.49 7.90
C ILE A 225 -4.57 6.78 7.14
N GLU A 226 -5.84 7.14 7.03
CA GLU A 226 -6.29 8.37 6.37
C GLU A 226 -5.65 9.61 6.98
N SER A 227 -5.62 9.71 8.32
CA SER A 227 -4.97 10.83 9.00
C SER A 227 -3.46 10.93 8.68
N ILE A 228 -2.77 9.79 8.59
CA ILE A 228 -1.35 9.72 8.21
C ILE A 228 -1.16 10.16 6.77
N VAL A 229 -1.93 9.60 5.85
CA VAL A 229 -1.85 9.88 4.42
C VAL A 229 -2.09 11.36 4.15
N ASN A 230 -3.14 11.95 4.74
CA ASN A 230 -3.47 13.37 4.61
C ASN A 230 -2.41 14.29 5.24
N SER A 231 -1.62 13.80 6.19
CA SER A 231 -0.51 14.57 6.77
C SER A 231 0.76 14.56 5.92
N VAL A 232 0.99 13.51 5.13
CA VAL A 232 2.21 13.25 4.36
C VAL A 232 2.09 13.71 2.92
N ILE A 233 1.04 13.28 2.21
CA ILE A 233 0.95 13.37 0.76
C ILE A 233 0.82 14.81 0.24
N PRO A 234 -0.07 15.67 0.76
CA PRO A 234 -0.21 17.03 0.24
C PRO A 234 1.13 17.79 0.29
N LYS A 235 1.86 17.69 1.40
CA LYS A 235 3.18 18.33 1.54
C LYS A 235 4.19 17.86 0.49
N MET A 236 4.13 16.59 0.13
CA MET A 236 5.04 16.02 -0.86
C MET A 236 4.60 16.33 -2.30
N LEU A 237 3.30 16.42 -2.57
CA LEU A 237 2.81 16.76 -3.90
C LEU A 237 3.07 18.23 -4.25
N HIS A 238 2.91 19.15 -3.31
CA HIS A 238 3.11 20.59 -3.53
C HIS A 238 4.59 20.99 -3.72
N ASN A 239 5.55 20.20 -3.25
CA ASN A 239 6.99 20.52 -3.35
C ASN A 239 7.58 20.28 -4.77
N GLY A 240 6.83 20.66 -5.81
CA GLY A 240 7.27 20.64 -7.21
C GLY A 240 7.41 19.23 -7.79
N ALA A 241 6.59 18.91 -8.77
CA ALA A 241 6.73 17.67 -9.55
C ALA A 241 7.79 17.88 -10.63
N ASN A 242 9.06 17.61 -10.33
CA ASN A 242 10.02 17.38 -11.39
C ASN A 242 9.73 15.97 -11.95
N PRO A 243 9.31 15.82 -13.21
CA PRO A 243 8.96 14.51 -13.80
C PRO A 243 10.09 13.49 -13.70
N ARG A 244 11.35 13.94 -13.63
CA ARG A 244 12.54 13.08 -13.53
C ARG A 244 12.70 12.40 -12.17
N ASN A 245 11.83 12.69 -11.17
CA ASN A 245 11.99 12.19 -9.80
C ASN A 245 10.70 11.63 -9.18
N ILE A 246 9.73 11.24 -10.01
CA ILE A 246 8.43 10.72 -9.53
C ILE A 246 8.63 9.47 -8.66
N ASP A 247 9.46 8.53 -9.08
CA ASP A 247 9.69 7.28 -8.34
C ASP A 247 10.25 7.50 -6.94
N ASN A 248 11.23 8.41 -6.80
CA ASN A 248 11.79 8.77 -5.50
C ASN A 248 10.75 9.47 -4.62
N LYS A 249 9.94 10.35 -5.22
CA LYS A 249 8.85 11.04 -4.54
C LYS A 249 7.81 10.04 -4.00
N VAL A 250 7.39 9.12 -4.85
CA VAL A 250 6.44 8.07 -4.46
C VAL A 250 7.04 7.15 -3.40
N LYS A 251 8.30 6.75 -3.53
CA LYS A 251 9.02 5.99 -2.50
C LYS A 251 8.99 6.73 -1.17
N ALA A 252 9.30 8.02 -1.16
CA ALA A 252 9.29 8.85 0.05
C ALA A 252 7.88 8.98 0.67
N ILE A 253 6.81 9.01 -0.14
CA ILE A 253 5.42 8.98 0.33
C ILE A 253 5.16 7.72 1.15
N TYR A 254 5.44 6.54 0.58
CA TYR A 254 5.23 5.26 1.28
C TYR A 254 6.10 5.13 2.52
N GLU A 255 7.38 5.50 2.43
CA GLU A 255 8.29 5.50 3.60
C GLU A 255 7.79 6.44 4.70
N GLY A 256 7.32 7.63 4.34
CA GLY A 256 6.75 8.60 5.28
C GLY A 256 5.51 8.07 6.00
N CYS A 257 4.58 7.47 5.27
CA CYS A 257 3.38 6.87 5.85
C CYS A 257 3.72 5.73 6.81
N TYR A 258 4.54 4.77 6.38
CA TYR A 258 4.95 3.66 7.23
C TYR A 258 5.83 4.10 8.42
N LYS A 259 6.63 5.17 8.28
CA LYS A 259 7.44 5.73 9.38
C LYS A 259 6.58 6.26 10.52
N ILE A 260 5.48 6.96 10.20
CA ILE A 260 4.54 7.44 11.23
C ILE A 260 3.86 6.25 11.90
N MET A 261 3.46 5.21 11.15
CA MET A 261 2.88 4.00 11.71
C MET A 261 3.86 3.28 12.63
N GLU A 262 5.11 3.07 12.20
CA GLU A 262 6.16 2.38 12.98
C GLU A 262 6.44 3.06 14.32
N ASN A 263 6.47 4.40 14.33
CA ASN A 263 6.90 5.19 15.49
C ASN A 263 5.77 5.52 16.47
N PHE A 264 4.57 4.98 16.27
CA PHE A 264 3.48 5.16 17.24
C PHE A 264 3.83 4.50 18.58
N LYS A 265 3.71 5.28 19.67
CA LYS A 265 4.02 4.89 21.05
C LYS A 265 2.76 4.89 21.93
#